data_a5fe4aca56715ede9ba438771b912a48
#
_entry.id   a5fe4aca56715ede9ba438771b912a48
#
_cell.length_a   1.000
_cell.length_b   1.000
_cell.length_c   1.000
_cell.angle_alpha   90.00
_cell.angle_beta   90.00
_cell.angle_gamma   90.00
#
_symmetry.space_group_name_H-M   'P 1'
#
loop_
_entity.id
_entity.type
_entity.pdbx_description
1 polymer ?
#
loop_
_entity_poly.entity_id
_entity_poly.type
_entity_poly.pdbx_seq_one_letter_code
_entity_poly.pdbx_strand_id
1 'polypeptide(L)'
;MVDDAGLTVAVVTRREMRARRLPHRSTFILVFNRRGELFIHLRTATKDVFPSYWDPCVGGVLAAGEDYDAGAARELAEEIGVRSALERLFPLRYDDAHTVVHGMVYRARNDGPFHLQPEEVVRGAFLPLALVEERAASEPFCPDGLAALTEYRRRLGAGSL
;
A
#
# COMPACT_ATOMS: atom_id res chain seq x y z
N MET A 1 -15.04 9.10 3.27
CA MET A 1 -15.47 8.30 4.44
C MET A 1 -16.36 7.17 3.96
N VAL A 2 -16.19 5.99 4.49
CA VAL A 2 -17.01 4.82 4.15
C VAL A 2 -17.65 4.22 5.41
N ASP A 3 -18.68 3.41 5.22
CA ASP A 3 -19.29 2.59 6.28
C ASP A 3 -18.55 1.25 6.46
N ASP A 4 -19.05 0.38 7.32
CA ASP A 4 -18.46 -0.94 7.58
C ASP A 4 -18.50 -1.89 6.37
N ALA A 5 -19.35 -1.64 5.39
CA ALA A 5 -19.39 -2.36 4.12
C ALA A 5 -18.43 -1.77 3.07
N GLY A 6 -17.73 -0.67 3.38
CA GLY A 6 -16.83 0.03 2.47
C GLY A 6 -17.54 0.94 1.46
N LEU A 7 -18.85 1.20 1.67
CA LEU A 7 -19.63 2.09 0.81
C LEU A 7 -19.41 3.56 1.21
N THR A 8 -19.24 4.44 0.24
CA THR A 8 -19.06 5.86 0.50
C THR A 8 -20.30 6.48 1.11
N VAL A 9 -20.17 7.02 2.33
CA VAL A 9 -21.26 7.70 3.07
C VAL A 9 -21.07 9.21 3.19
N ALA A 10 -19.84 9.71 3.06
CA ALA A 10 -19.56 11.15 3.01
C ALA A 10 -18.23 11.44 2.31
N VAL A 11 -18.12 12.66 1.78
CA VAL A 11 -16.86 13.23 1.28
C VAL A 11 -16.33 14.21 2.33
N VAL A 12 -15.10 14.01 2.76
CA VAL A 12 -14.40 14.85 3.74
C VAL A 12 -13.00 15.17 3.25
N THR A 13 -12.36 16.19 3.81
CA THR A 13 -10.96 16.48 3.49
C THR A 13 -10.03 15.40 4.06
N ARG A 14 -8.86 15.17 3.42
CA ARG A 14 -7.83 14.26 3.95
C ARG A 14 -7.43 14.63 5.39
N ARG A 15 -7.29 15.93 5.67
CA ARG A 15 -6.99 16.43 7.02
C ARG A 15 -8.05 16.02 8.05
N GLU A 16 -9.33 16.18 7.73
CA GLU A 16 -10.42 15.77 8.62
C GLU A 16 -10.48 14.25 8.78
N MET A 17 -10.34 13.51 7.69
CA MET A 17 -10.30 12.05 7.70
C MET A 17 -9.21 11.53 8.64
N ARG A 18 -7.99 12.13 8.59
CA ARG A 18 -6.89 11.77 9.47
C ARG A 18 -7.12 12.20 10.93
N ALA A 19 -7.52 13.46 11.16
CA ALA A 19 -7.73 14.00 12.51
C ALA A 19 -8.82 13.26 13.30
N ARG A 20 -9.84 12.75 12.61
CA ARG A 20 -10.95 12.00 13.21
C ARG A 20 -10.84 10.49 13.02
N ARG A 21 -9.76 10.00 12.44
CA ARG A 21 -9.54 8.57 12.16
C ARG A 21 -10.74 7.94 11.43
N LEU A 22 -11.25 8.62 10.40
CA LEU A 22 -12.46 8.17 9.69
C LEU A 22 -12.13 6.98 8.76
N PRO A 23 -13.02 5.98 8.65
CA PRO A 23 -12.87 4.89 7.72
C PRO A 23 -12.81 5.39 6.28
N HIS A 24 -11.83 4.90 5.51
CA HIS A 24 -11.59 5.32 4.14
C HIS A 24 -11.07 4.17 3.27
N ARG A 25 -11.08 4.39 1.95
CA ARG A 25 -10.58 3.40 0.99
C ARG A 25 -9.13 3.68 0.63
N SER A 26 -8.34 2.61 0.49
CA SER A 26 -6.94 2.67 0.04
C SER A 26 -6.58 1.50 -0.86
N THR A 27 -5.51 1.66 -1.62
CA THR A 27 -4.90 0.58 -2.42
C THR A 27 -3.57 0.17 -1.81
N PHE A 28 -3.24 -1.11 -1.93
CA PHE A 28 -1.97 -1.71 -1.53
C PHE A 28 -1.42 -2.52 -2.71
N ILE A 29 -0.33 -2.10 -3.31
CA ILE A 29 0.24 -2.72 -4.51
C ILE A 29 1.58 -3.37 -4.14
N LEU A 30 1.63 -4.69 -4.15
CA LEU A 30 2.85 -5.47 -4.00
C LEU A 30 3.55 -5.53 -5.36
N VAL A 31 4.71 -4.88 -5.50
CA VAL A 31 5.45 -4.80 -6.75
C VAL A 31 6.60 -5.79 -6.72
N PHE A 32 6.57 -6.79 -7.60
CA PHE A 32 7.59 -7.82 -7.71
C PHE A 32 8.42 -7.67 -8.99
N ASN A 33 9.71 -7.96 -8.90
CA ASN A 33 10.55 -8.10 -10.09
C ASN A 33 10.49 -9.54 -10.66
N ARG A 34 11.20 -9.79 -11.78
CA ARG A 34 11.27 -11.11 -12.42
C ARG A 34 11.89 -12.19 -11.55
N ARG A 35 12.69 -11.80 -10.53
CA ARG A 35 13.31 -12.75 -9.59
C ARG A 35 12.38 -13.11 -8.43
N GLY A 36 11.17 -12.52 -8.37
CA GLY A 36 10.23 -12.71 -7.27
C GLY A 36 10.58 -11.93 -6.01
N GLU A 37 11.47 -10.93 -6.11
CA GLU A 37 11.79 -10.02 -5.02
C GLU A 37 10.75 -8.91 -4.96
N LEU A 38 10.38 -8.51 -3.74
CA LEU A 38 9.42 -7.44 -3.46
C LEU A 38 10.11 -6.09 -3.40
N PHE A 39 9.57 -5.09 -4.08
CA PHE A 39 9.98 -3.70 -3.92
C PHE A 39 9.46 -3.17 -2.60
N ILE A 40 10.37 -2.68 -1.76
CA ILE A 40 10.04 -1.93 -0.54
C ILE A 40 10.60 -0.52 -0.66
N HIS A 41 9.94 0.45 -0.03
CA HIS A 41 10.41 1.82 -0.07
C HIS A 41 10.36 2.50 1.30
N LEU A 42 11.24 3.47 1.51
CA LEU A 42 11.28 4.29 2.71
C LEU A 42 10.44 5.55 2.47
N ARG A 43 9.42 5.73 3.29
CA ARG A 43 8.52 6.90 3.28
C ARG A 43 9.26 8.15 3.77
N THR A 44 8.86 9.32 3.28
CA THR A 44 9.42 10.59 3.76
C THR A 44 9.01 10.88 5.21
N ALA A 45 9.79 11.73 5.88
CA ALA A 45 9.47 12.19 7.23
C ALA A 45 8.25 13.16 7.28
N THR A 46 7.77 13.60 6.13
CA THR A 46 6.64 14.53 5.98
C THR A 46 5.29 13.81 5.83
N LYS A 47 5.28 12.49 5.78
CA LYS A 47 4.02 11.72 5.69
C LYS A 47 3.20 11.87 6.97
N ASP A 48 1.89 12.04 6.81
CA ASP A 48 0.91 12.21 7.91
C ASP A 48 0.72 10.94 8.76
N VAL A 49 0.98 9.78 8.18
CA VAL A 49 0.88 8.47 8.86
C VAL A 49 2.14 7.67 8.56
N PHE A 50 2.73 7.09 9.59
CA PHE A 50 3.95 6.30 9.50
C PHE A 50 5.11 7.03 8.79
N PRO A 51 5.51 8.26 9.24
CA PRO A 51 6.65 8.98 8.67
C PRO A 51 7.96 8.22 8.90
N SER A 52 8.83 8.18 7.90
CA SER A 52 10.12 7.47 7.96
C SER A 52 10.03 5.96 8.19
N TYR A 53 8.89 5.34 7.90
CA TYR A 53 8.70 3.88 7.94
C TYR A 53 9.01 3.27 6.57
N TRP A 54 9.48 2.05 6.55
CA TRP A 54 9.50 1.22 5.36
C TRP A 54 8.08 0.76 5.00
N ASP A 55 7.78 0.71 3.72
CA ASP A 55 6.49 0.22 3.23
C ASP A 55 6.71 -0.88 2.19
N PRO A 56 6.12 -2.06 2.37
CA PRO A 56 6.19 -3.14 1.39
C PRO A 56 5.17 -2.96 0.26
N CYS A 57 4.32 -1.94 0.33
CA CYS A 57 3.28 -1.66 -0.67
C CYS A 57 3.42 -0.25 -1.23
N VAL A 58 3.31 -0.10 -2.54
CA VAL A 58 3.01 1.17 -3.21
C VAL A 58 1.50 1.38 -3.12
N GLY A 59 1.04 2.61 -2.91
CA GLY A 59 -0.39 2.90 -2.88
C GLY A 59 -0.81 3.98 -1.90
N GLY A 60 -2.10 4.29 -1.88
CA GLY A 60 -2.60 5.37 -1.05
C GLY A 60 -4.11 5.47 -1.01
N VAL A 61 -4.57 6.57 -0.45
CA VAL A 61 -5.98 6.85 -0.22
C VAL A 61 -6.68 7.18 -1.54
N LEU A 62 -7.82 6.54 -1.78
CA LEU A 62 -8.67 6.83 -2.94
C LEU A 62 -9.36 8.18 -2.81
N ALA A 63 -9.42 8.91 -3.91
CA ALA A 63 -10.23 10.12 -4.01
C ALA A 63 -11.74 9.79 -3.93
N ALA A 64 -12.55 10.83 -3.69
CA ALA A 64 -14.00 10.67 -3.70
C ALA A 64 -14.49 10.29 -5.11
N GLY A 65 -15.25 9.19 -5.20
CA GLY A 65 -15.76 8.67 -6.48
C GLY A 65 -14.74 7.84 -7.27
N GLU A 66 -13.47 7.78 -6.87
CA GLU A 66 -12.46 6.96 -7.54
C GLU A 66 -12.70 5.48 -7.24
N ASP A 67 -12.62 4.62 -8.26
CA ASP A 67 -12.62 3.18 -8.06
C ASP A 67 -11.22 2.66 -7.67
N TYR A 68 -11.16 1.41 -7.18
CA TYR A 68 -9.91 0.83 -6.70
C TYR A 68 -8.88 0.63 -7.82
N ASP A 69 -9.30 0.23 -9.02
CA ASP A 69 -8.38 -0.10 -10.10
C ASP A 69 -7.75 1.18 -10.68
N ALA A 70 -8.56 2.25 -10.83
CA ALA A 70 -8.07 3.56 -11.25
C ALA A 70 -7.12 4.16 -10.21
N GLY A 71 -7.49 4.10 -8.92
CA GLY A 71 -6.63 4.57 -7.83
C GLY A 71 -5.31 3.82 -7.74
N ALA A 72 -5.33 2.50 -7.88
CA ALA A 72 -4.09 1.70 -7.89
C ALA A 72 -3.18 2.06 -9.07
N ALA A 73 -3.73 2.26 -10.27
CA ALA A 73 -2.95 2.66 -11.43
C ALA A 73 -2.36 4.07 -11.27
N ARG A 74 -3.11 5.00 -10.68
CA ARG A 74 -2.66 6.36 -10.38
C ARG A 74 -1.51 6.36 -9.38
N GLU A 75 -1.68 5.69 -8.23
CA GLU A 75 -0.66 5.62 -7.15
C GLU A 75 0.64 4.98 -7.67
N LEU A 76 0.55 3.90 -8.47
CA LEU A 76 1.73 3.26 -9.06
C LEU A 76 2.50 4.23 -9.96
N ALA A 77 1.79 5.03 -10.76
CA ALA A 77 2.40 6.03 -11.63
C ALA A 77 2.96 7.24 -10.85
N GLU A 78 2.29 7.69 -9.80
CA GLU A 78 2.70 8.84 -8.98
C GLU A 78 3.91 8.50 -8.11
N GLU A 79 3.85 7.43 -7.31
CA GLU A 79 4.90 7.12 -6.33
C GLU A 79 6.19 6.58 -6.94
N ILE A 80 6.10 5.71 -7.97
CA ILE A 80 7.27 5.05 -8.56
C ILE A 80 7.44 5.24 -10.07
N GLY A 81 6.61 6.04 -10.69
CA GLY A 81 6.78 6.49 -12.09
C GLY A 81 6.54 5.42 -13.15
N VAL A 82 5.82 4.33 -12.84
CA VAL A 82 5.59 3.24 -13.80
C VAL A 82 4.11 2.94 -14.03
N ARG A 83 3.84 2.36 -15.20
CA ARG A 83 2.55 1.77 -15.54
C ARG A 83 2.77 0.28 -15.78
N SER A 84 2.05 -0.55 -15.05
CA SER A 84 2.10 -2.00 -15.15
C SER A 84 0.70 -2.60 -15.09
N ALA A 85 0.53 -3.78 -15.64
CA ALA A 85 -0.69 -4.55 -15.41
C ALA A 85 -0.84 -4.81 -13.91
N LEU A 86 -2.02 -4.53 -13.39
CA LEU A 86 -2.40 -4.74 -12.00
C LEU A 86 -3.30 -5.96 -11.89
N GLU A 87 -2.87 -6.91 -11.11
CA GLU A 87 -3.67 -8.07 -10.75
C GLU A 87 -4.36 -7.79 -9.42
N ARG A 88 -5.68 -7.70 -9.44
CA ARG A 88 -6.49 -7.52 -8.23
C ARG A 88 -6.57 -8.82 -7.46
N LEU A 89 -6.18 -8.81 -6.19
CA LEU A 89 -6.03 -10.03 -5.40
C LEU A 89 -7.19 -10.20 -4.39
N PHE A 90 -7.25 -9.36 -3.38
CA PHE A 90 -8.22 -9.50 -2.30
C PHE A 90 -8.48 -8.18 -1.57
N PRO A 91 -9.69 -8.03 -0.97
CA PRO A 91 -9.95 -6.92 -0.05
C PRO A 91 -9.21 -7.13 1.28
N LEU A 92 -8.77 -6.03 1.88
CA LEU A 92 -8.12 -5.99 3.19
C LEU A 92 -8.83 -4.97 4.08
N ARG A 93 -9.25 -5.36 5.29
CA ARG A 93 -9.63 -4.42 6.34
C ARG A 93 -8.48 -4.30 7.32
N TYR A 94 -8.05 -3.07 7.57
CA TYR A 94 -7.05 -2.74 8.57
C TYR A 94 -7.57 -1.68 9.51
N ASP A 95 -7.33 -1.87 10.82
CA ASP A 95 -7.85 -1.00 11.88
C ASP A 95 -6.83 -0.97 13.03
N ASP A 96 -6.25 0.21 13.29
CA ASP A 96 -5.35 0.45 14.42
C ASP A 96 -5.60 1.82 15.07
N ALA A 97 -4.77 2.25 16.00
CA ALA A 97 -4.91 3.54 16.68
C ALA A 97 -4.81 4.76 15.74
N HIS A 98 -4.24 4.60 14.54
CA HIS A 98 -3.95 5.70 13.62
C HIS A 98 -4.90 5.76 12.42
N THR A 99 -5.42 4.62 11.97
CA THR A 99 -6.17 4.55 10.70
C THR A 99 -7.20 3.43 10.69
N VAL A 100 -8.28 3.62 9.91
CA VAL A 100 -9.27 2.59 9.58
C VAL A 100 -9.38 2.51 8.07
N VAL A 101 -8.94 1.39 7.49
CA VAL A 101 -8.81 1.26 6.05
C VAL A 101 -9.65 0.10 5.52
N HIS A 102 -10.44 0.39 4.49
CA HIS A 102 -11.01 -0.60 3.57
C HIS A 102 -10.12 -0.63 2.33
N GLY A 103 -9.22 -1.59 2.30
CA GLY A 103 -8.18 -1.71 1.28
C GLY A 103 -8.55 -2.69 0.17
N MET A 104 -7.89 -2.53 -0.97
CA MET A 104 -7.80 -3.55 -2.01
C MET A 104 -6.33 -3.82 -2.30
N VAL A 105 -5.93 -5.08 -2.24
CA VAL A 105 -4.56 -5.52 -2.48
C VAL A 105 -4.40 -5.94 -3.95
N TYR A 106 -3.32 -5.47 -4.54
CA TYR A 106 -2.92 -5.76 -5.93
C TYR A 106 -1.52 -6.35 -5.98
N ARG A 107 -1.23 -7.03 -7.08
CA ARG A 107 0.11 -7.43 -7.48
C ARG A 107 0.46 -6.76 -8.81
N ALA A 108 1.67 -6.23 -8.90
CA ALA A 108 2.28 -5.78 -10.15
C ALA A 108 3.61 -6.48 -10.38
N ARG A 109 4.03 -6.60 -11.64
CA ARG A 109 5.37 -7.08 -12.01
C ARG A 109 6.08 -5.99 -12.79
N ASN A 110 7.21 -5.52 -12.24
CA ASN A 110 8.04 -4.51 -12.88
C ASN A 110 9.47 -4.59 -12.33
N ASP A 111 10.46 -4.52 -13.19
CA ASP A 111 11.88 -4.57 -12.79
C ASP A 111 12.50 -3.18 -12.59
N GLY A 112 11.74 -2.12 -12.81
CA GLY A 112 12.26 -0.75 -12.88
C GLY A 112 12.94 -0.45 -14.24
N PRO A 113 13.74 0.62 -14.33
CA PRO A 113 14.02 1.56 -13.25
C PRO A 113 12.78 2.35 -12.80
N PHE A 114 12.77 2.73 -11.51
CA PHE A 114 11.70 3.54 -10.94
C PHE A 114 12.10 5.01 -10.85
N HIS A 115 11.11 5.89 -11.07
CA HIS A 115 11.22 7.32 -10.81
C HIS A 115 10.42 7.63 -9.54
N LEU A 116 11.10 7.63 -8.41
CA LEU A 116 10.48 7.82 -7.11
C LEU A 116 10.03 9.27 -6.94
N GLN A 117 8.81 9.47 -6.46
CA GLN A 117 8.27 10.78 -6.12
C GLN A 117 8.94 11.29 -4.83
N PRO A 118 9.78 12.34 -4.88
CA PRO A 118 10.62 12.73 -3.73
C PRO A 118 9.84 13.26 -2.53
N GLU A 119 8.59 13.71 -2.75
CA GLU A 119 7.68 14.16 -1.67
C GLU A 119 7.13 13.00 -0.85
N GLU A 120 7.14 11.78 -1.42
CA GLU A 120 6.52 10.60 -0.82
C GLU A 120 7.54 9.52 -0.47
N VAL A 121 8.57 9.33 -1.30
CA VAL A 121 9.50 8.22 -1.25
C VAL A 121 10.95 8.70 -1.22
N VAL A 122 11.68 8.34 -0.17
CA VAL A 122 13.12 8.68 -0.03
C VAL A 122 14.00 7.79 -0.90
N ARG A 123 13.75 6.49 -0.84
CA ARG A 123 14.49 5.44 -1.57
C ARG A 123 13.71 4.14 -1.56
N GLY A 124 14.06 3.21 -2.43
CA GLY A 124 13.49 1.87 -2.47
C GLY A 124 14.49 0.84 -2.97
N ALA A 125 14.19 -0.43 -2.73
CA ALA A 125 14.98 -1.56 -3.18
C ALA A 125 14.11 -2.81 -3.35
N PHE A 126 14.54 -3.70 -4.23
CA PHE A 126 13.99 -5.05 -4.32
C PHE A 126 14.69 -5.97 -3.32
N LEU A 127 13.92 -6.72 -2.53
CA LEU A 127 14.42 -7.67 -1.56
C LEU A 127 13.66 -9.01 -1.64
N PRO A 128 14.34 -10.14 -1.41
CA PRO A 128 13.66 -11.41 -1.16
C PRO A 128 12.67 -11.29 0.00
N LEU A 129 11.51 -11.93 -0.10
CA LEU A 129 10.46 -11.86 0.92
C LEU A 129 10.96 -12.21 2.34
N ALA A 130 11.82 -13.22 2.46
CA ALA A 130 12.39 -13.60 3.75
C ALA A 130 13.20 -12.46 4.38
N LEU A 131 13.95 -11.69 3.57
CA LEU A 131 14.71 -10.54 4.07
C LEU A 131 13.80 -9.36 4.44
N VAL A 132 12.68 -9.18 3.73
CA VAL A 132 11.67 -8.16 4.12
C VAL A 132 11.09 -8.50 5.50
N GLU A 133 10.76 -9.76 5.77
CA GLU A 133 10.23 -10.23 7.05
C GLU A 133 11.27 -10.08 8.18
N GLU A 134 12.52 -10.44 7.93
CA GLU A 134 13.61 -10.24 8.88
C GLU A 134 13.78 -8.78 9.25
N ARG A 135 13.80 -7.88 8.27
CA ARG A 135 13.91 -6.44 8.50
C ARG A 135 12.70 -5.88 9.25
N ALA A 136 11.50 -6.35 8.93
CA ALA A 136 10.27 -5.90 9.60
C ALA A 136 10.24 -6.28 11.10
N ALA A 137 11.02 -7.28 11.53
CA ALA A 137 11.15 -7.63 12.95
C ALA A 137 12.04 -6.64 13.73
N SER A 138 12.87 -5.84 13.07
CA SER A 138 13.87 -4.97 13.70
C SER A 138 13.82 -3.50 13.27
N GLU A 139 13.19 -3.19 12.14
CA GLU A 139 13.03 -1.84 11.60
C GLU A 139 11.55 -1.43 11.60
N PRO A 140 11.25 -0.12 11.62
CA PRO A 140 9.86 0.36 11.54
C PRO A 140 9.31 0.14 10.12
N PHE A 141 8.27 -0.65 10.01
CA PHE A 141 7.49 -0.87 8.80
C PHE A 141 6.04 -0.42 8.98
N CYS A 142 5.41 0.02 7.88
CA CYS A 142 3.99 0.36 7.84
C CYS A 142 3.15 -0.85 8.23
N PRO A 143 2.38 -0.79 9.34
CA PRO A 143 1.68 -1.97 9.84
C PRO A 143 0.56 -2.45 8.90
N ASP A 144 -0.11 -1.54 8.21
CA ASP A 144 -1.13 -1.84 7.20
C ASP A 144 -0.53 -2.49 5.95
N GLY A 145 0.64 -2.03 5.50
CA GLY A 145 1.40 -2.68 4.43
C GLY A 145 1.88 -4.09 4.82
N LEU A 146 2.35 -4.26 6.06
CA LEU A 146 2.71 -5.60 6.58
C LEU A 146 1.50 -6.52 6.69
N ALA A 147 0.32 -6.00 7.05
CA ALA A 147 -0.91 -6.78 7.07
C ALA A 147 -1.27 -7.30 5.66
N ALA A 148 -1.11 -6.44 4.63
CA ALA A 148 -1.31 -6.84 3.23
C ALA A 148 -0.33 -7.92 2.80
N LEU A 149 0.96 -7.77 3.12
CA LEU A 149 2.00 -8.75 2.81
C LEU A 149 1.78 -10.09 3.52
N THR A 150 1.40 -10.06 4.79
CA THR A 150 1.12 -11.25 5.60
C THR A 150 -0.05 -12.05 5.00
N GLU A 151 -1.14 -11.38 4.65
CA GLU A 151 -2.30 -12.04 4.05
C GLU A 151 -1.98 -12.57 2.64
N TYR A 152 -1.17 -11.84 1.85
CA TYR A 152 -0.66 -12.32 0.58
C TYR A 152 0.12 -13.64 0.73
N ARG A 153 1.04 -13.71 1.69
CA ARG A 153 1.84 -14.91 2.00
C ARG A 153 0.97 -16.08 2.42
N ARG A 154 0.01 -15.83 3.30
CA ARG A 154 -0.94 -16.84 3.77
C ARG A 154 -1.73 -17.46 2.61
N ARG A 155 -2.23 -16.63 1.69
CA ARG A 155 -3.00 -17.08 0.51
C ARG A 155 -2.14 -17.81 -0.49
N LEU A 156 -0.93 -17.34 -0.72
CA LEU A 156 0.05 -18.01 -1.60
C LEU A 156 0.35 -19.43 -1.08
N GLY A 157 0.62 -19.59 0.20
CA GLY A 157 0.86 -20.89 0.82
C GLY A 157 -0.35 -21.83 0.81
N ALA A 158 -1.57 -21.28 0.78
CA ALA A 158 -2.82 -22.03 0.67
C ALA A 158 -3.25 -22.32 -0.78
N GLY A 159 -2.48 -21.89 -1.79
CA GLY A 159 -2.86 -22.04 -3.20
C GLY A 159 -4.12 -21.26 -3.61
N SER A 160 -4.39 -20.14 -2.91
CA SER A 160 -5.61 -19.32 -3.09
C SER A 160 -5.35 -17.99 -3.82
N LEU A 161 -4.22 -17.91 -4.55
CA LEU A 161 -3.83 -16.78 -5.41
C LEU A 161 -3.45 -17.29 -6.79
#